data_524dbe1686a05677be04edef3ac8583a
#
_entry.id   524dbe1686a05677be04edef3ac8583a
#
_cell.length_a   1.000
_cell.length_b   1.000
_cell.length_c   1.000
_cell.angle_alpha   90.00
_cell.angle_beta   90.00
_cell.angle_gamma   90.00
#
_symmetry.space_group_name_H-M   'P 1'
#
loop_
_entity.id
_entity.type
_entity.pdbx_description
1 polymer ?
#
loop_
_entity_poly.entity_id
_entity_poly.type
_entity_poly.pdbx_seq_one_letter_code
_entity_poly.pdbx_strand_id
1 'polypeptide(L)'
;MSVKSQESNMRRLSMLLSHDLSFIGGERECGPNGSKKTFLNTGKAFLRALVRDLGLHDVTVSANSGAIAVSGECTLIGMWETGGIYICLYQPAGGGNDVLLYRTVRHSRDYKGGYNRYFTCRGLKKWSYLHLLDTLSALRKDRADNE
;
A
#
# COMPACT_ATOMS: atom_id res chain seq x y z
N MET A 1 10.86 12.11 -2.83
CA MET A 1 9.73 12.79 -2.18
C MET A 1 10.05 13.00 -0.71
N SER A 2 9.66 14.11 -0.14
CA SER A 2 10.02 14.46 1.23
C SER A 2 9.17 13.67 2.24
N VAL A 3 9.65 13.60 3.48
CA VAL A 3 8.91 13.00 4.59
C VAL A 3 7.54 13.68 4.73
N LYS A 4 7.52 15.00 4.64
CA LYS A 4 6.28 15.76 4.76
C LYS A 4 5.28 15.41 3.67
N SER A 5 5.74 15.25 2.44
CA SER A 5 4.87 14.86 1.32
C SER A 5 4.31 13.45 1.53
N GLN A 6 5.14 12.54 2.03
CA GLN A 6 4.70 11.18 2.29
C GLN A 6 3.69 11.13 3.45
N GLU A 7 3.87 11.96 4.46
CA GLU A 7 2.89 12.03 5.54
C GLU A 7 1.56 12.57 5.04
N SER A 8 1.62 13.54 4.13
CA SER A 8 0.42 14.05 3.48
C SER A 8 -0.28 12.93 2.70
N ASN A 9 0.48 12.11 1.97
CA ASN A 9 -0.07 10.97 1.26
C ASN A 9 -0.72 9.96 2.21
N MET A 10 -0.07 9.68 3.34
CA MET A 10 -0.62 8.75 4.34
C MET A 10 -1.97 9.25 4.88
N ARG A 11 -2.07 10.54 5.19
CA ARG A 11 -3.32 11.12 5.69
C ARG A 11 -4.40 11.08 4.63
N ARG A 12 -4.03 11.36 3.38
CA ARG A 12 -4.96 11.33 2.28
C ARG A 12 -5.46 9.90 2.02
N LEU A 13 -4.56 8.93 2.04
CA LEU A 13 -4.93 7.52 1.89
C LEU A 13 -5.86 7.09 3.00
N SER A 14 -5.57 7.48 4.23
CA SER A 14 -6.45 7.16 5.36
C SER A 14 -7.85 7.73 5.15
N MET A 15 -7.93 8.98 4.72
CA MET A 15 -9.22 9.61 4.46
C MET A 15 -9.98 8.88 3.35
N LEU A 16 -9.30 8.59 2.23
CA LEU A 16 -9.95 7.93 1.11
C LEU A 16 -10.42 6.53 1.48
N LEU A 17 -9.59 5.78 2.20
CA LEU A 17 -9.90 4.41 2.57
C LEU A 17 -10.95 4.31 3.69
N SER A 18 -11.30 5.43 4.31
CA SER A 18 -12.38 5.46 5.29
C SER A 18 -13.77 5.56 4.64
N HIS A 19 -13.81 5.76 3.32
CA HIS A 19 -15.06 5.81 2.55
C HIS A 19 -15.21 4.56 1.71
N ASP A 20 -16.43 4.26 1.30
CA ASP A 20 -16.67 3.10 0.45
C ASP A 20 -16.21 3.38 -0.97
N LEU A 21 -15.06 2.85 -1.33
CA LEU A 21 -14.48 3.01 -2.66
C LEU A 21 -15.05 2.03 -3.68
N SER A 22 -15.84 1.06 -3.22
CA SER A 22 -16.48 0.09 -4.11
C SER A 22 -17.79 0.60 -4.70
N PHE A 23 -18.16 1.84 -4.38
CA PHE A 23 -19.40 2.41 -4.88
C PHE A 23 -19.40 2.45 -6.41
N ILE A 24 -20.50 2.01 -7.00
CA ILE A 24 -20.59 1.87 -8.44
C ILE A 24 -21.59 2.85 -9.05
N GLY A 25 -21.70 4.02 -8.49
CA GLY A 25 -22.63 5.02 -8.92
C GLY A 25 -22.25 5.76 -10.21
N GLY A 26 -21.62 5.08 -11.14
CA GLY A 26 -21.31 5.67 -12.43
C GLY A 26 -20.34 6.84 -12.33
N GLU A 27 -20.70 7.95 -12.92
CA GLU A 27 -19.83 9.11 -12.99
C GLU A 27 -19.41 9.65 -11.63
N ARG A 28 -20.16 9.31 -10.59
CA ARG A 28 -19.78 9.76 -9.26
C ARG A 28 -18.63 8.98 -8.67
N GLU A 29 -18.56 7.71 -9.03
CA GLU A 29 -17.42 6.88 -8.67
C GLU A 29 -16.86 7.25 -7.29
N CYS A 30 -17.64 7.02 -6.26
CA CYS A 30 -17.24 7.29 -4.87
C CYS A 30 -17.14 8.79 -4.58
N GLY A 31 -17.93 9.58 -5.25
CA GLY A 31 -18.05 10.99 -4.98
C GLY A 31 -17.62 11.86 -6.14
N PRO A 32 -17.82 13.15 -6.00
CA PRO A 32 -17.61 14.09 -7.09
C PRO A 32 -16.16 14.18 -7.56
N ASN A 33 -15.23 13.77 -6.74
CA ASN A 33 -13.80 13.85 -7.07
C ASN A 33 -13.21 12.53 -7.54
N GLY A 34 -14.05 11.53 -7.82
CA GLY A 34 -13.56 10.24 -8.26
C GLY A 34 -12.64 9.62 -7.22
N SER A 35 -13.14 9.37 -6.01
CA SER A 35 -12.33 8.91 -4.90
C SER A 35 -11.55 7.65 -5.20
N LYS A 36 -12.11 6.71 -5.96
CA LYS A 36 -11.39 5.49 -6.34
C LYS A 36 -10.19 5.83 -7.21
N LYS A 37 -10.36 6.69 -8.21
CA LYS A 37 -9.27 7.12 -9.06
C LYS A 37 -8.21 7.86 -8.26
N THR A 38 -8.64 8.73 -7.37
CA THR A 38 -7.73 9.48 -6.50
C THR A 38 -6.95 8.52 -5.60
N PHE A 39 -7.62 7.52 -5.04
CA PHE A 39 -6.95 6.49 -4.25
C PHE A 39 -5.87 5.79 -5.05
N LEU A 40 -6.19 5.34 -6.26
CA LEU A 40 -5.22 4.61 -7.07
C LEU A 40 -4.02 5.48 -7.42
N ASN A 41 -4.25 6.75 -7.77
CA ASN A 41 -3.18 7.67 -8.09
C ASN A 41 -2.32 8.01 -6.88
N THR A 42 -2.95 8.29 -5.75
CA THR A 42 -2.24 8.63 -4.52
C THR A 42 -1.45 7.42 -4.01
N GLY A 43 -2.06 6.24 -4.09
CA GLY A 43 -1.39 5.00 -3.68
C GLY A 43 -0.16 4.71 -4.51
N LYS A 44 -0.23 4.88 -5.82
CA LYS A 44 0.93 4.67 -6.69
C LYS A 44 2.04 5.66 -6.35
N ALA A 45 1.70 6.93 -6.16
CA ALA A 45 2.70 7.94 -5.83
C ALA A 45 3.37 7.63 -4.49
N PHE A 46 2.58 7.22 -3.51
CA PHE A 46 3.08 6.84 -2.20
C PHE A 46 4.04 5.64 -2.30
N LEU A 47 3.64 4.62 -3.05
CA LEU A 47 4.45 3.41 -3.19
C LEU A 47 5.74 3.68 -3.96
N ARG A 48 5.69 4.52 -5.01
CA ARG A 48 6.90 4.87 -5.76
C ARG A 48 7.92 5.60 -4.90
N ALA A 49 7.45 6.47 -4.01
CA ALA A 49 8.37 7.14 -3.10
C ALA A 49 8.96 6.16 -2.08
N LEU A 50 8.16 5.18 -1.64
CA LEU A 50 8.66 4.12 -0.76
C LEU A 50 9.77 3.31 -1.41
N VAL A 51 9.67 3.03 -2.70
CA VAL A 51 10.73 2.30 -3.42
C VAL A 51 12.09 2.94 -3.16
N ARG A 52 12.14 4.26 -3.33
CA ARG A 52 13.40 4.99 -3.16
C ARG A 52 13.85 4.98 -1.71
N ASP A 53 12.92 5.22 -0.80
CA ASP A 53 13.26 5.36 0.61
C ASP A 53 13.61 4.02 1.26
N LEU A 54 13.08 2.91 0.71
CA LEU A 54 13.41 1.56 1.17
C LEU A 54 14.64 1.00 0.47
N GLY A 55 15.11 1.66 -0.58
CA GLY A 55 16.28 1.19 -1.32
C GLY A 55 16.02 -0.08 -2.11
N LEU A 56 14.85 -0.18 -2.72
CA LEU A 56 14.47 -1.38 -3.47
C LEU A 56 14.93 -1.30 -4.92
N HIS A 57 15.20 -2.47 -5.48
CA HIS A 57 15.46 -2.62 -6.91
C HIS A 57 14.54 -3.73 -7.47
N ASP A 58 14.56 -3.93 -8.78
CA ASP A 58 13.70 -4.91 -9.46
C ASP A 58 12.24 -4.71 -9.06
N VAL A 59 11.78 -3.49 -9.22
CA VAL A 59 10.51 -3.03 -8.63
C VAL A 59 9.40 -3.06 -9.66
N THR A 60 8.23 -3.50 -9.22
CA THR A 60 6.98 -3.32 -9.96
C THR A 60 5.98 -2.62 -9.05
N VAL A 61 5.50 -1.47 -9.49
CA VAL A 61 4.40 -0.75 -8.81
C VAL A 61 3.23 -0.73 -9.78
N SER A 62 2.07 -1.17 -9.32
CA SER A 62 0.89 -1.21 -10.16
C SER A 62 -0.34 -0.79 -9.41
N ALA A 63 -1.36 -0.37 -10.16
CA ALA A 63 -2.67 -0.06 -9.62
C ALA A 63 -3.69 -0.78 -10.48
N ASN A 64 -4.61 -1.47 -9.83
CA ASN A 64 -5.65 -2.22 -10.49
C ASN A 64 -7.01 -1.75 -9.97
N SER A 65 -7.84 -1.23 -10.85
CA SER A 65 -9.17 -0.76 -10.44
C SER A 65 -10.11 -1.91 -10.09
N GLY A 66 -9.77 -3.13 -10.50
CA GLY A 66 -10.62 -4.28 -10.24
C GLY A 66 -11.95 -4.20 -10.95
N ALA A 67 -12.93 -4.91 -10.43
CA ALA A 67 -14.29 -4.87 -10.94
C ALA A 67 -15.00 -3.61 -10.44
N ILE A 68 -16.16 -3.35 -11.01
CA ILE A 68 -16.95 -2.16 -10.68
C ILE A 68 -17.25 -2.07 -9.19
N ALA A 69 -17.57 -3.18 -8.57
CA ALA A 69 -18.04 -3.20 -7.19
C ALA A 69 -16.92 -3.40 -6.16
N VAL A 70 -15.65 -3.17 -6.55
CA VAL A 70 -14.53 -3.31 -5.62
C VAL A 70 -13.69 -2.04 -5.62
N SER A 71 -12.92 -1.86 -4.55
CA SER A 71 -12.11 -0.65 -4.38
C SER A 71 -10.92 -0.56 -5.31
N GLY A 72 -10.47 -1.70 -5.82
CA GLY A 72 -9.18 -1.76 -6.48
C GLY A 72 -8.06 -1.85 -5.47
N GLU A 73 -6.83 -1.88 -5.96
CA GLU A 73 -5.67 -2.00 -5.10
C GLU A 73 -4.44 -1.39 -5.75
N CYS A 74 -3.49 -0.97 -4.93
CA CYS A 74 -2.17 -0.52 -5.38
C CYS A 74 -1.16 -1.46 -4.78
N THR A 75 -0.26 -1.98 -5.61
CA THR A 75 0.72 -2.95 -5.15
C THR A 75 2.13 -2.54 -5.49
N LEU A 76 3.05 -3.00 -4.67
CA LEU A 76 4.48 -2.82 -4.85
C LEU A 76 5.14 -4.15 -4.54
N ILE A 77 6.04 -4.59 -5.42
CA ILE A 77 6.96 -5.65 -5.09
C ILE A 77 8.35 -5.16 -5.48
N GLY A 78 9.32 -5.33 -4.59
CA GLY A 78 10.68 -4.89 -4.84
C GLY A 78 11.64 -5.67 -4.01
N MET A 79 12.91 -5.66 -4.42
CA MET A 79 13.92 -6.53 -3.84
C MET A 79 15.02 -5.75 -3.16
N TRP A 80 15.52 -6.30 -2.08
CA TRP A 80 16.80 -5.93 -1.47
C TRP A 80 17.86 -6.92 -1.96
N GLU A 81 19.02 -6.93 -1.32
CA GLU A 81 20.11 -7.82 -1.71
C GLU A 81 19.72 -9.28 -1.58
N THR A 82 19.00 -9.62 -0.52
CA THR A 82 18.52 -10.98 -0.27
C THR A 82 17.06 -10.88 0.15
N GLY A 83 16.15 -11.29 -0.73
CA GLY A 83 14.74 -11.17 -0.46
C GLY A 83 14.23 -9.78 -0.74
N GLY A 84 12.97 -9.54 -0.47
CA GLY A 84 12.33 -8.27 -0.75
C GLY A 84 11.05 -8.10 0.01
N ILE A 85 10.20 -7.21 -0.48
CA ILE A 85 8.95 -6.85 0.18
C ILE A 85 7.82 -6.77 -0.85
N TYR A 86 6.65 -7.22 -0.44
CA TYR A 86 5.39 -7.01 -1.14
C TYR A 86 4.51 -6.12 -0.27
N ILE A 87 3.92 -5.10 -0.88
CA ILE A 87 3.01 -4.18 -0.20
C ILE A 87 1.74 -4.06 -1.03
N CYS A 88 0.59 -4.10 -0.38
CA CYS A 88 -0.69 -3.91 -1.03
C CYS A 88 -1.53 -2.93 -0.24
N LEU A 89 -1.95 -1.86 -0.90
CA LEU A 89 -2.91 -0.90 -0.36
C LEU A 89 -4.28 -1.28 -0.92
N TYR A 90 -5.26 -1.44 -0.03
CA TYR A 90 -6.58 -1.89 -0.44
C TYR A 90 -7.60 -1.50 0.61
N GLN A 91 -8.87 -1.61 0.25
CA GLN A 91 -9.96 -1.47 1.20
C GLN A 91 -10.57 -2.84 1.42
N PRO A 92 -10.50 -3.38 2.65
CA PRO A 92 -11.01 -4.72 2.89
C PRO A 92 -12.53 -4.77 2.75
N ALA A 93 -13.01 -5.88 2.22
CA ALA A 93 -14.43 -6.14 2.12
C ALA A 93 -15.02 -6.28 3.53
N GLY A 94 -16.28 -5.87 3.69
CA GLY A 94 -16.96 -6.04 4.98
C GLY A 94 -16.57 -5.04 6.06
N GLY A 95 -15.89 -3.96 5.69
CA GLY A 95 -15.60 -2.89 6.64
C GLY A 95 -14.45 -3.12 7.59
N GLY A 96 -13.53 -4.00 7.23
CA GLY A 96 -12.32 -4.19 8.03
C GLY A 96 -11.44 -2.95 8.06
N ASN A 97 -10.50 -2.91 8.98
CA ASN A 97 -9.64 -1.75 9.21
C ASN A 97 -8.24 -1.88 8.65
N ASP A 98 -7.82 -3.08 8.26
CA ASP A 98 -6.49 -3.31 7.72
C ASP A 98 -6.46 -2.88 6.26
N VAL A 99 -5.68 -1.85 5.95
CA VAL A 99 -5.70 -1.25 4.61
C VAL A 99 -4.35 -1.33 3.90
N LEU A 100 -3.29 -1.70 4.60
CA LEU A 100 -1.99 -1.91 4.00
C LEU A 100 -1.47 -3.25 4.49
N LEU A 101 -1.29 -4.17 3.54
CA LEU A 101 -0.71 -5.49 3.82
C LEU A 101 0.75 -5.44 3.38
N TYR A 102 1.65 -6.01 4.19
CA TYR A 102 3.04 -6.14 3.79
C TYR A 102 3.61 -7.47 4.27
N ARG A 103 4.53 -8.02 3.49
CA ARG A 103 5.18 -9.27 3.82
C ARG A 103 6.52 -9.38 3.11
N THR A 104 7.37 -10.26 3.58
CA THR A 104 8.62 -10.54 2.89
C THR A 104 8.36 -11.40 1.66
N VAL A 105 9.26 -11.31 0.69
CA VAL A 105 9.26 -12.18 -0.48
C VAL A 105 10.68 -12.67 -0.73
N ARG A 106 10.79 -13.85 -1.32
CA ARG A 106 12.10 -14.43 -1.67
C ARG A 106 12.57 -13.98 -3.04
N HIS A 107 11.64 -13.71 -3.92
CA HIS A 107 11.92 -13.22 -5.27
C HIS A 107 10.69 -12.49 -5.79
N SER A 108 10.82 -11.87 -6.96
CA SER A 108 9.79 -10.98 -7.50
C SER A 108 8.47 -11.65 -7.87
N ARG A 109 8.44 -12.99 -7.90
CA ARG A 109 7.23 -13.75 -8.20
C ARG A 109 6.80 -14.62 -7.04
N ASP A 110 7.21 -14.28 -5.85
CA ASP A 110 6.88 -15.08 -4.67
C ASP A 110 5.49 -14.71 -4.17
N TYR A 111 4.52 -15.54 -4.51
CA TYR A 111 3.13 -15.34 -4.11
C TYR A 111 2.81 -15.99 -2.78
N LYS A 112 3.78 -16.64 -2.16
CA LYS A 112 3.59 -17.33 -0.88
C LYS A 112 4.46 -16.77 0.24
N GLY A 113 5.17 -15.71 0.01
CA GLY A 113 6.15 -15.12 0.91
C GLY A 113 5.91 -15.26 2.40
N GLY A 114 6.46 -14.40 3.20
CA GLY A 114 6.37 -14.46 4.64
C GLY A 114 4.99 -14.17 5.20
N TYR A 115 4.92 -14.00 6.49
CA TYR A 115 3.66 -13.71 7.16
C TYR A 115 3.10 -12.38 6.73
N ASN A 116 1.79 -12.33 6.50
CA ASN A 116 1.09 -11.09 6.24
C ASN A 116 1.06 -10.25 7.50
N ARG A 117 1.48 -9.01 7.38
CA ARG A 117 1.41 -8.02 8.44
C ARG A 117 0.61 -6.83 7.90
N TYR A 118 0.05 -6.02 8.80
CA TYR A 118 -0.91 -5.02 8.38
C TYR A 118 -0.70 -3.71 9.09
N PHE A 119 -0.99 -2.61 8.37
CA PHE A 119 -1.26 -1.31 8.97
C PHE A 119 -2.75 -1.04 8.85
N THR A 120 -3.31 -0.45 9.89
CA THR A 120 -4.72 -0.07 9.88
C THR A 120 -4.89 1.29 9.23
N CYS A 121 -6.13 1.59 8.84
CA CYS A 121 -6.48 2.92 8.35
C CYS A 121 -6.15 3.98 9.38
N ARG A 122 -6.42 3.69 10.66
CA ARG A 122 -6.09 4.58 11.76
C ARG A 122 -4.58 4.80 11.86
N GLY A 123 -3.79 3.76 11.64
CA GLY A 123 -2.34 3.87 11.64
C GLY A 123 -1.84 4.83 10.57
N LEU A 124 -2.39 4.75 9.37
CA LEU A 124 -2.03 5.68 8.30
C LEU A 124 -2.39 7.13 8.65
N LYS A 125 -3.42 7.31 9.46
CA LYS A 125 -3.83 8.64 9.90
C LYS A 125 -2.92 9.21 10.97
N LYS A 126 -2.42 8.36 11.87
CA LYS A 126 -1.73 8.82 13.09
C LYS A 126 -0.22 8.72 13.05
N TRP A 127 0.32 7.68 12.39
CA TRP A 127 1.74 7.39 12.47
C TRP A 127 2.55 8.34 11.59
N SER A 128 3.79 8.58 12.00
CA SER A 128 4.71 9.33 11.16
C SER A 128 5.19 8.45 10.00
N TYR A 129 5.62 9.11 8.94
CA TYR A 129 6.19 8.38 7.80
C TYR A 129 7.46 7.64 8.23
N LEU A 130 8.26 8.26 9.08
CA LEU A 130 9.50 7.62 9.55
C LEU A 130 9.21 6.35 10.33
N HIS A 131 8.15 6.33 11.11
CA HIS A 131 7.75 5.12 11.83
C HIS A 131 7.31 4.02 10.85
N LEU A 132 6.52 4.37 9.86
CA LEU A 132 6.10 3.43 8.84
C LEU A 132 7.31 2.88 8.08
N LEU A 133 8.20 3.79 7.65
CA LEU A 133 9.39 3.42 6.91
C LEU A 133 10.27 2.48 7.72
N ASP A 134 10.45 2.78 9.00
CA ASP A 134 11.27 1.99 9.91
C ASP A 134 10.68 0.58 10.07
N THR A 135 9.37 0.50 10.23
CA THR A 135 8.67 -0.78 10.36
C THR A 135 8.85 -1.63 9.10
N LEU A 136 8.68 -1.03 7.93
CA LEU A 136 8.85 -1.75 6.66
C LEU A 136 10.30 -2.15 6.43
N SER A 137 11.23 -1.25 6.77
CA SER A 137 12.67 -1.53 6.60
C SER A 137 13.14 -2.69 7.46
N ALA A 138 12.49 -2.93 8.59
CA ALA A 138 12.85 -4.03 9.47
C ALA A 138 12.70 -5.39 8.79
N LEU A 139 11.85 -5.50 7.77
CA LEU A 139 11.70 -6.74 7.01
C LEU A 139 12.97 -7.14 6.29
N ARG A 140 13.85 -6.18 6.03
CA ARG A 140 15.12 -6.46 5.36
C ARG A 140 15.97 -7.43 6.17
N LYS A 141 15.84 -7.41 7.50
CA LYS A 141 16.55 -8.34 8.38
C LYS A 141 15.83 -9.66 8.50
N ASP A 142 14.49 -9.62 8.50
CA ASP A 142 13.68 -10.83 8.64
C ASP A 142 13.82 -11.73 7.42
N ARG A 143 13.75 -11.15 6.26
CA ARG A 143 13.83 -11.82 4.97
C ARG A 143 12.90 -13.02 4.86
N ALA A 144 12.82 -13.57 3.67
CA ALA A 144 11.90 -14.66 3.40
C ALA A 144 12.39 -16.00 3.95
N ASP A 145 13.65 -16.10 4.29
CA ASP A 145 14.19 -17.35 4.84
C ASP A 145 13.74 -17.62 6.27
N ASN A 146 13.02 -16.69 6.87
CA ASN A 146 12.45 -16.88 8.19
C ASN A 146 11.08 -17.55 8.19
N GLU A 147 10.59 -17.85 7.01
CA GLU A 147 9.27 -18.45 6.85
C GLU A 147 9.27 -19.92 7.21
#